data_a11a6f9b92bc3b3d27a0310231350b09
#
_entry.id   a11a6f9b92bc3b3d27a0310231350b09
#
_cell.length_a   1.000
_cell.length_b   1.000
_cell.length_c   1.000
_cell.angle_alpha   90.00
_cell.angle_beta   90.00
_cell.angle_gamma   90.00
#
_symmetry.space_group_name_H-M   'P 1'
#
loop_
_entity.id
_entity.type
_entity.pdbx_description
1 polymer ?
#
loop_
_entity_poly.entity_id
_entity_poly.type
_entity_poly.pdbx_seq_one_letter_code
_entity_poly.pdbx_strand_id
1 'polypeptide(L)'
;MGKPAYAKFLLSLHDGDVHKTSSGKLVVTGEEDWSGSSPVVPLEDPVTGSPLEQGGVPWTISPDSLSDLPVGREDRALLETASAGQALSDPDPAARRTAVESFLPDGASSVLPALREALSKEANKSVRKILKYAVAVGELDAATDTGKMSAAVRLSDLGDASAVTLLRSRAAAVSPEVAKVYRHQADRLEQRIKFLEKIQVVFSGLSLGSILVLVAMGLAIIYGLAGVINMAHGEFLMVGAYTTYVVQSLFDRWHPGGDAFFWVALPFSILTAGCVGVLLDWAVLRHLHKRPLESLLATWGVSLILVQTARSLFGDLTSVRQPAIFTGGYDLAASVTLPWNRLFIIVLTTVALGVLAYLLYRTRFGLRLRAVVQNRDMSACLGVRTARVDRMAFFLGGGLAGLAGWAMTLVGNVVPNMGDSYIVDSFLVVVTGGVGKLAGTVIAGMGIGLVTKGLEPVFEAVYGKVILLGLIILFLQVRPTGIFAPRGRGEDT
;
A
#
# COMPACT_ATOMS: atom_id res chain seq x y z
N MET A 1 18.38 28.18 -25.08
CA MET A 1 18.85 28.09 -26.46
C MET A 1 18.85 26.64 -26.92
N GLY A 2 17.78 25.98 -27.15
CA GLY A 2 17.80 24.60 -27.57
C GLY A 2 16.78 24.38 -28.68
N LYS A 3 17.18 24.43 -29.92
CA LYS A 3 16.35 23.84 -30.97
C LYS A 3 16.39 22.31 -30.76
N PRO A 4 15.23 21.62 -30.72
CA PRO A 4 15.16 20.15 -30.56
C PRO A 4 16.04 19.37 -31.55
N ALA A 5 16.41 19.99 -32.66
CA ALA A 5 17.30 19.41 -33.70
C ALA A 5 18.72 19.07 -33.21
N TYR A 6 19.26 19.78 -32.21
CA TYR A 6 20.61 19.50 -31.70
C TYR A 6 20.67 18.44 -30.61
N ALA A 7 19.53 18.01 -30.13
CA ALA A 7 19.42 17.03 -29.06
C ALA A 7 20.00 15.67 -29.46
N LYS A 8 19.60 15.21 -30.64
CA LYS A 8 20.03 13.91 -31.18
C LYS A 8 21.54 13.93 -31.43
N PHE A 9 22.04 15.07 -31.93
CA PHE A 9 23.46 15.25 -32.15
C PHE A 9 24.30 15.16 -30.87
N LEU A 10 23.82 15.81 -29.78
CA LEU A 10 24.53 15.79 -28.52
C LEU A 10 24.53 14.41 -27.86
N LEU A 11 23.44 13.66 -28.00
CA LEU A 11 23.36 12.26 -27.55
C LEU A 11 24.31 11.36 -28.34
N SER A 12 24.25 11.40 -29.66
CA SER A 12 25.16 10.60 -30.54
C SER A 12 26.63 10.95 -30.32
N LEU A 13 26.92 12.21 -29.99
CA LEU A 13 28.30 12.64 -29.69
C LEU A 13 28.76 12.15 -28.31
N HIS A 14 27.85 12.08 -27.34
CA HIS A 14 28.07 11.51 -26.00
C HIS A 14 28.32 10.00 -26.08
N ASP A 15 27.53 9.29 -26.89
CA ASP A 15 27.59 7.84 -27.06
C ASP A 15 28.81 7.41 -27.92
N GLY A 16 29.46 8.36 -28.57
CA GLY A 16 30.63 8.11 -29.41
C GLY A 16 30.28 7.69 -30.83
N ASP A 17 29.02 7.83 -31.23
CA ASP A 17 28.51 7.41 -32.54
C ASP A 17 28.74 8.45 -33.65
N VAL A 18 29.34 9.62 -33.33
CA VAL A 18 29.65 10.67 -34.30
C VAL A 18 31.07 10.50 -34.82
N HIS A 19 31.17 10.24 -36.11
CA HIS A 19 32.42 10.02 -36.77
C HIS A 19 32.66 11.09 -37.85
N LYS A 20 33.91 11.22 -38.29
CA LYS A 20 34.31 12.10 -39.37
C LYS A 20 34.67 11.27 -40.59
N THR A 21 34.03 11.55 -41.72
CA THR A 21 34.38 10.93 -43.01
C THR A 21 35.71 11.49 -43.53
N SER A 22 36.35 10.79 -44.49
CA SER A 22 37.56 11.24 -45.20
C SER A 22 37.36 12.60 -45.87
N SER A 23 36.14 12.98 -46.24
CA SER A 23 35.77 14.30 -46.76
C SER A 23 35.61 15.40 -45.70
N GLY A 24 35.77 15.07 -44.44
CA GLY A 24 35.63 16.02 -43.31
C GLY A 24 34.22 16.27 -42.83
N LYS A 25 33.21 15.55 -43.34
CA LYS A 25 31.80 15.68 -42.92
C LYS A 25 31.54 14.86 -41.67
N LEU A 26 30.80 15.45 -40.72
CA LEU A 26 30.35 14.73 -39.53
C LEU A 26 29.12 13.90 -39.88
N VAL A 27 29.11 12.66 -39.40
CA VAL A 27 28.05 11.66 -39.68
C VAL A 27 27.81 10.83 -38.40
N VAL A 28 26.59 10.33 -38.24
CA VAL A 28 26.26 9.30 -37.25
C VAL A 28 26.14 7.97 -37.94
N THR A 29 26.69 6.92 -37.36
CA THR A 29 26.62 5.56 -37.89
C THR A 29 25.35 4.87 -37.40
N GLY A 30 24.62 4.20 -38.32
CA GLY A 30 23.53 3.28 -37.98
C GLY A 30 24.05 1.88 -37.62
N GLU A 31 23.15 0.92 -37.48
CA GLU A 31 23.52 -0.48 -37.21
C GLU A 31 24.33 -1.08 -38.34
N GLU A 32 25.38 -1.86 -38.00
CA GLU A 32 26.24 -2.54 -38.98
C GLU A 32 25.43 -3.55 -39.81
N ASP A 33 25.53 -3.44 -41.14
CA ASP A 33 24.95 -4.38 -42.08
C ASP A 33 26.03 -5.38 -42.58
N TRP A 34 25.83 -6.65 -42.24
CA TRP A 34 26.70 -7.78 -42.60
C TRP A 34 26.18 -8.58 -43.79
N SER A 35 25.28 -8.03 -44.60
CA SER A 35 24.72 -8.74 -45.76
C SER A 35 25.71 -8.98 -46.91
N GLY A 36 26.90 -8.33 -46.88
CA GLY A 36 27.98 -8.45 -47.87
C GLY A 36 29.27 -9.10 -47.35
N SER A 37 30.32 -9.09 -48.16
CA SER A 37 31.66 -9.63 -47.81
C SER A 37 32.45 -8.76 -46.82
N SER A 38 32.00 -7.54 -46.55
CA SER A 38 32.59 -6.60 -45.59
C SER A 38 31.47 -5.84 -44.89
N PRO A 39 31.60 -5.52 -43.58
CA PRO A 39 30.60 -4.74 -42.87
C PRO A 39 30.51 -3.33 -43.48
N VAL A 40 29.29 -2.86 -43.63
CA VAL A 40 28.98 -1.48 -44.04
C VAL A 40 28.02 -0.85 -43.06
N VAL A 41 28.21 0.43 -42.78
CA VAL A 41 27.35 1.20 -41.89
C VAL A 41 26.61 2.28 -42.69
N PRO A 42 25.27 2.39 -42.53
CA PRO A 42 24.52 3.49 -43.11
C PRO A 42 24.87 4.78 -42.37
N LEU A 43 24.94 5.89 -43.09
CA LEU A 43 25.25 7.20 -42.52
C LEU A 43 24.01 8.02 -42.38
N GLU A 44 23.85 8.65 -41.18
CA GLU A 44 22.80 9.58 -40.89
C GLU A 44 23.35 10.99 -40.67
N ASP A 45 22.53 11.98 -40.96
CA ASP A 45 22.81 13.38 -40.63
C ASP A 45 22.77 13.55 -39.11
N PRO A 46 23.86 14.02 -38.47
CA PRO A 46 23.94 14.10 -37.01
C PRO A 46 22.95 15.07 -36.36
N VAL A 47 22.40 16.01 -37.13
CA VAL A 47 21.44 17.01 -36.61
C VAL A 47 20.00 16.59 -36.84
N THR A 48 19.68 16.11 -38.05
CA THR A 48 18.30 15.74 -38.43
C THR A 48 17.96 14.27 -38.11
N GLY A 49 19.01 13.41 -38.04
CA GLY A 49 18.85 11.96 -37.91
C GLY A 49 18.25 11.30 -39.17
N SER A 50 18.22 12.01 -40.27
CA SER A 50 17.77 11.46 -41.56
C SER A 50 18.90 10.71 -42.26
N PRO A 51 18.59 9.56 -42.90
CA PRO A 51 19.59 8.85 -43.70
C PRO A 51 20.20 9.77 -44.75
N LEU A 52 21.53 9.72 -44.90
CA LEU A 52 22.20 10.43 -45.96
C LEU A 52 22.14 9.59 -47.21
N GLU A 53 21.77 10.21 -48.34
CA GLU A 53 21.67 9.55 -49.65
C GLU A 53 22.74 10.04 -50.60
N GLN A 54 23.31 9.10 -51.35
CA GLN A 54 24.19 9.40 -52.45
C GLN A 54 23.65 8.77 -53.76
N GLY A 55 23.15 9.62 -54.63
CA GLY A 55 22.51 9.16 -55.87
C GLY A 55 21.16 8.47 -55.73
N GLY A 56 20.39 8.77 -54.65
CA GLY A 56 19.07 8.18 -54.41
C GLY A 56 19.10 6.81 -53.68
N VAL A 57 20.28 6.40 -53.19
CA VAL A 57 20.49 5.19 -52.42
C VAL A 57 21.08 5.60 -51.04
N PRO A 58 20.74 4.92 -49.94
CA PRO A 58 21.37 5.19 -48.65
C PRO A 58 22.89 5.13 -48.73
N TRP A 59 23.55 6.18 -48.23
CA TRP A 59 25.01 6.25 -48.30
C TRP A 59 25.58 5.36 -47.18
N THR A 60 26.21 4.25 -47.61
CA THR A 60 26.90 3.30 -46.74
C THR A 60 28.39 3.39 -46.93
N ILE A 61 29.15 3.21 -45.85
CA ILE A 61 30.63 3.27 -45.89
C ILE A 61 31.21 2.15 -45.01
N SER A 62 32.44 1.73 -45.29
CA SER A 62 33.15 0.78 -44.41
C SER A 62 33.54 1.47 -43.11
N PRO A 63 33.33 0.82 -41.92
CA PRO A 63 33.73 1.37 -40.63
C PRO A 63 35.18 1.83 -40.56
N ASP A 64 36.08 1.12 -41.25
CA ASP A 64 37.53 1.43 -41.28
C ASP A 64 37.86 2.78 -41.93
N SER A 65 36.94 3.38 -42.68
CA SER A 65 37.13 4.67 -43.35
C SER A 65 36.61 5.87 -42.52
N LEU A 66 36.09 5.61 -41.36
CA LEU A 66 35.60 6.61 -40.39
C LEU A 66 36.69 6.90 -39.35
N SER A 67 36.85 8.14 -38.97
CA SER A 67 37.72 8.54 -37.87
C SER A 67 36.89 9.05 -36.70
N ASP A 68 37.22 8.57 -35.50
CA ASP A 68 36.59 9.02 -34.28
C ASP A 68 36.86 10.49 -34.03
N LEU A 69 35.86 11.18 -33.46
CA LEU A 69 36.06 12.53 -32.98
C LEU A 69 36.72 12.47 -31.60
N PRO A 70 37.92 13.02 -31.40
CA PRO A 70 38.53 13.10 -30.07
C PRO A 70 37.76 14.13 -29.22
N VAL A 71 36.88 13.64 -28.36
CA VAL A 71 36.17 14.50 -27.39
C VAL A 71 37.03 14.61 -26.11
N GLY A 72 37.51 15.81 -25.84
CA GLY A 72 38.29 16.13 -24.64
C GLY A 72 37.48 15.93 -23.34
N ARG A 73 38.18 15.83 -22.19
CA ARG A 73 37.49 15.67 -20.90
C ARG A 73 36.57 16.85 -20.57
N GLU A 74 36.95 18.07 -20.90
CA GLU A 74 36.14 19.29 -20.68
C GLU A 74 34.92 19.28 -21.62
N ASP A 75 35.07 18.85 -22.85
CA ASP A 75 33.98 18.75 -23.83
C ASP A 75 32.95 17.67 -23.38
N ARG A 76 33.41 16.55 -22.85
CA ARG A 76 32.52 15.52 -22.29
C ARG A 76 31.67 16.03 -21.14
N ALA A 77 32.25 16.78 -20.21
CA ALA A 77 31.52 17.36 -19.10
C ALA A 77 30.45 18.39 -19.55
N LEU A 78 30.77 19.16 -20.60
CA LEU A 78 29.81 20.08 -21.22
C LEU A 78 28.70 19.33 -21.96
N LEU A 79 29.01 18.24 -22.65
CA LEU A 79 28.05 17.40 -23.33
C LEU A 79 27.11 16.70 -22.34
N GLU A 80 27.65 16.13 -21.28
CA GLU A 80 26.85 15.53 -20.18
C GLU A 80 25.89 16.58 -19.57
N THR A 81 26.38 17.78 -19.32
CA THR A 81 25.55 18.86 -18.77
C THR A 81 24.46 19.29 -19.75
N ALA A 82 24.76 19.36 -21.04
CA ALA A 82 23.80 19.78 -22.06
C ALA A 82 22.74 18.70 -22.33
N SER A 83 23.14 17.43 -22.43
CA SER A 83 22.22 16.29 -22.59
C SER A 83 21.31 16.14 -21.35
N ALA A 84 21.88 16.29 -20.15
CA ALA A 84 21.10 16.30 -18.91
C ALA A 84 20.09 17.45 -18.89
N GLY A 85 20.49 18.66 -19.27
CA GLY A 85 19.60 19.83 -19.34
C GLY A 85 18.40 19.60 -20.25
N GLN A 86 18.58 18.86 -21.31
CA GLN A 86 17.51 18.52 -22.24
C GLN A 86 16.57 17.44 -21.65
N ALA A 87 17.11 16.33 -21.13
CA ALA A 87 16.31 15.28 -20.50
C ALA A 87 15.51 15.82 -19.30
N LEU A 88 16.07 16.77 -18.55
CA LEU A 88 15.42 17.46 -17.45
C LEU A 88 14.36 18.51 -17.87
N SER A 89 14.28 18.83 -19.16
CA SER A 89 13.30 19.78 -19.72
C SER A 89 12.16 19.10 -20.49
N ASP A 90 12.04 17.77 -20.42
CA ASP A 90 10.99 17.00 -21.07
C ASP A 90 9.58 17.49 -20.59
N PRO A 91 8.58 17.60 -21.48
CA PRO A 91 7.22 17.95 -21.11
C PRO A 91 6.59 16.98 -20.10
N ASP A 92 6.93 15.68 -20.17
CA ASP A 92 6.40 14.65 -19.28
C ASP A 92 7.11 14.66 -17.91
N PRO A 93 6.39 14.89 -16.80
CA PRO A 93 6.97 14.79 -15.46
C PRO A 93 7.58 13.42 -15.12
N ALA A 94 7.05 12.32 -15.69
CA ALA A 94 7.58 10.99 -15.45
C ALA A 94 8.95 10.83 -16.14
N ALA A 95 9.10 11.29 -17.38
CA ALA A 95 10.37 11.30 -18.09
C ALA A 95 11.42 12.14 -17.36
N ARG A 96 11.06 13.35 -16.89
CA ARG A 96 11.98 14.19 -16.10
C ARG A 96 12.42 13.51 -14.81
N ARG A 97 11.50 12.80 -14.13
CA ARG A 97 11.82 12.05 -12.91
C ARG A 97 12.84 10.94 -13.19
N THR A 98 12.62 10.13 -14.22
CA THR A 98 13.53 9.06 -14.64
C THR A 98 14.92 9.63 -15.01
N ALA A 99 14.95 10.79 -15.69
CA ALA A 99 16.21 11.46 -16.03
C ALA A 99 16.99 11.90 -14.76
N VAL A 100 16.32 12.41 -13.72
CA VAL A 100 16.99 12.72 -12.44
C VAL A 100 17.50 11.47 -11.76
N GLU A 101 16.70 10.40 -11.76
CA GLU A 101 17.06 9.11 -11.14
C GLU A 101 18.30 8.48 -11.80
N SER A 102 18.48 8.65 -13.13
CA SER A 102 19.63 8.11 -13.85
C SER A 102 20.97 8.77 -13.47
N PHE A 103 20.95 10.00 -12.96
CA PHE A 103 22.17 10.69 -12.49
C PHE A 103 22.54 10.35 -11.04
N LEU A 104 21.72 9.59 -10.33
CA LEU A 104 21.97 9.21 -8.95
C LEU A 104 22.58 7.78 -8.89
N PRO A 105 23.51 7.53 -7.91
CA PRO A 105 24.10 8.46 -6.93
C PRO A 105 25.40 9.13 -7.40
N ASP A 106 26.05 8.66 -8.49
CA ASP A 106 27.44 9.02 -8.80
C ASP A 106 27.56 10.13 -9.85
N GLY A 107 26.58 10.30 -10.74
CA GLY A 107 26.59 11.29 -11.82
C GLY A 107 26.11 12.70 -11.44
N ALA A 108 25.57 12.89 -10.23
CA ALA A 108 24.94 14.17 -9.87
C ALA A 108 25.92 15.35 -9.77
N SER A 109 27.20 15.10 -9.51
CA SER A 109 28.23 16.16 -9.44
C SER A 109 28.60 16.71 -10.81
N SER A 110 28.65 15.87 -11.87
CA SER A 110 29.00 16.28 -13.24
C SER A 110 27.91 17.17 -13.86
N VAL A 111 26.64 16.89 -13.55
CA VAL A 111 25.48 17.61 -14.11
C VAL A 111 24.84 18.61 -13.14
N LEU A 112 25.53 18.95 -12.05
CA LEU A 112 25.00 19.84 -10.99
C LEU A 112 24.46 21.19 -11.48
N PRO A 113 25.08 21.89 -12.47
CA PRO A 113 24.53 23.12 -13.01
C PRO A 113 23.15 22.91 -13.67
N ALA A 114 22.99 21.83 -14.44
CA ALA A 114 21.72 21.49 -15.09
C ALA A 114 20.63 21.13 -14.06
N LEU A 115 20.99 20.38 -13.01
CA LEU A 115 20.07 20.04 -11.91
C LEU A 115 19.58 21.27 -11.17
N ARG A 116 20.45 22.27 -10.91
CA ARG A 116 20.07 23.53 -10.27
C ARG A 116 19.15 24.38 -11.14
N GLU A 117 19.42 24.45 -12.44
CA GLU A 117 18.57 25.15 -13.39
C GLU A 117 17.19 24.49 -13.49
N ALA A 118 17.13 23.17 -13.63
CA ALA A 118 15.90 22.41 -13.65
C ALA A 118 15.09 22.61 -12.36
N LEU A 119 15.75 22.57 -11.18
CA LEU A 119 15.09 22.78 -9.89
C LEU A 119 14.45 24.17 -9.78
N SER A 120 15.06 25.20 -10.38
CA SER A 120 14.53 26.58 -10.35
C SER A 120 13.24 26.73 -11.17
N LYS A 121 13.07 25.93 -12.22
CA LYS A 121 11.95 25.97 -13.17
C LYS A 121 10.85 24.93 -12.91
N GLU A 122 11.13 23.93 -12.07
CA GLU A 122 10.23 22.78 -11.86
C GLU A 122 8.99 23.15 -11.05
N ALA A 123 7.81 22.91 -11.61
CA ALA A 123 6.52 23.14 -10.99
C ALA A 123 5.93 21.89 -10.31
N ASN A 124 6.27 20.69 -10.80
CA ASN A 124 5.76 19.45 -10.26
C ASN A 124 6.42 19.12 -8.92
N LYS A 125 5.60 18.95 -7.87
CA LYS A 125 6.07 18.70 -6.51
C LYS A 125 6.91 17.42 -6.37
N SER A 126 6.56 16.36 -7.09
CA SER A 126 7.26 15.07 -7.04
C SER A 126 8.64 15.17 -7.67
N VAL A 127 8.72 15.74 -8.88
CA VAL A 127 9.99 15.95 -9.58
C VAL A 127 10.88 16.94 -8.82
N ARG A 128 10.29 18.00 -8.26
CA ARG A 128 11.02 18.97 -7.44
C ARG A 128 11.65 18.36 -6.19
N LYS A 129 10.99 17.35 -5.58
CA LYS A 129 11.53 16.64 -4.40
C LYS A 129 12.79 15.87 -4.75
N ILE A 130 12.77 15.12 -5.85
CA ILE A 130 13.92 14.32 -6.28
C ILE A 130 15.05 15.19 -6.82
N LEU A 131 14.75 16.32 -7.50
CA LEU A 131 15.74 17.31 -7.90
C LEU A 131 16.47 17.92 -6.72
N LYS A 132 15.75 18.27 -5.63
CA LYS A 132 16.40 18.74 -4.40
C LYS A 132 17.36 17.71 -3.82
N TYR A 133 16.98 16.44 -3.87
CA TYR A 133 17.83 15.34 -3.43
C TYR A 133 19.07 15.22 -4.32
N ALA A 134 18.91 15.19 -5.65
CA ALA A 134 20.02 15.12 -6.61
C ALA A 134 20.99 16.29 -6.50
N VAL A 135 20.47 17.52 -6.33
CA VAL A 135 21.32 18.70 -6.11
C VAL A 135 22.11 18.56 -4.80
N ALA A 136 21.48 18.10 -3.72
CA ALA A 136 22.18 17.91 -2.45
C ALA A 136 23.25 16.81 -2.53
N VAL A 137 22.99 15.73 -3.29
CA VAL A 137 23.99 14.67 -3.58
C VAL A 137 25.17 15.23 -4.38
N GLY A 138 24.92 15.97 -5.45
CA GLY A 138 25.99 16.59 -6.27
C GLY A 138 26.83 17.60 -5.50
N GLU A 139 26.24 18.27 -4.51
CA GLU A 139 26.94 19.23 -3.65
C GLU A 139 27.82 18.57 -2.56
N LEU A 140 27.68 17.25 -2.31
CA LEU A 140 28.60 16.53 -1.42
C LEU A 140 30.05 16.50 -1.96
N ASP A 141 30.22 16.65 -3.28
CA ASP A 141 31.52 16.73 -3.95
C ASP A 141 32.01 18.19 -4.14
N ALA A 142 31.40 19.16 -3.44
CA ALA A 142 31.80 20.57 -3.51
C ALA A 142 33.30 20.77 -3.18
N ALA A 143 33.90 21.80 -3.76
CA ALA A 143 35.32 22.10 -3.57
C ALA A 143 35.69 22.51 -2.13
N THR A 144 34.72 23.05 -1.36
CA THR A 144 34.93 23.54 0.00
C THR A 144 34.34 22.61 1.04
N ASP A 145 35.03 22.43 2.17
CA ASP A 145 34.54 21.61 3.28
C ASP A 145 33.25 22.18 3.89
N THR A 146 33.10 23.51 3.94
CA THR A 146 31.85 24.13 4.35
C THR A 146 30.69 23.85 3.41
N GLY A 147 30.93 23.76 2.08
CA GLY A 147 29.96 23.35 1.09
C GLY A 147 29.52 21.90 1.31
N LYS A 148 30.46 20.99 1.50
CA LYS A 148 30.21 19.57 1.80
C LYS A 148 29.38 19.37 3.08
N MET A 149 29.72 20.07 4.16
CA MET A 149 28.98 20.01 5.42
C MET A 149 27.55 20.52 5.26
N SER A 150 27.33 21.64 4.53
CA SER A 150 26.00 22.19 4.29
C SER A 150 25.14 21.29 3.40
N ALA A 151 25.74 20.62 2.42
CA ALA A 151 25.09 19.62 1.58
C ALA A 151 24.61 18.41 2.39
N ALA A 152 25.44 17.89 3.32
CA ALA A 152 25.08 16.81 4.21
C ALA A 152 23.90 17.16 5.12
N VAL A 153 23.83 18.39 5.64
CA VAL A 153 22.68 18.87 6.42
C VAL A 153 21.42 18.89 5.56
N ARG A 154 21.48 19.51 4.37
CA ARG A 154 20.33 19.53 3.45
C ARG A 154 19.85 18.14 3.07
N LEU A 155 20.78 17.21 2.81
CA LEU A 155 20.46 15.84 2.47
C LEU A 155 19.76 15.11 3.64
N SER A 156 20.24 15.33 4.88
CA SER A 156 19.58 14.80 6.09
C SER A 156 18.18 15.38 6.30
N ASP A 157 17.98 16.68 6.03
CA ASP A 157 16.68 17.34 6.20
C ASP A 157 15.63 16.87 5.19
N LEU A 158 16.05 16.41 4.00
CA LEU A 158 15.14 15.79 3.00
C LEU A 158 14.54 14.46 3.47
N GLY A 159 15.18 13.77 4.40
CA GLY A 159 14.61 12.59 5.06
C GLY A 159 14.58 11.32 4.22
N ASP A 160 15.44 11.20 3.22
CA ASP A 160 15.54 9.99 2.38
C ASP A 160 16.46 8.96 3.03
N ALA A 161 16.02 7.69 3.09
CA ALA A 161 16.79 6.61 3.73
C ALA A 161 18.11 6.31 2.98
N SER A 162 18.14 6.47 1.67
CA SER A 162 19.35 6.27 0.86
C SER A 162 20.48 7.24 1.23
N ALA A 163 20.14 8.41 1.75
CA ALA A 163 21.12 9.39 2.21
C ALA A 163 21.97 8.88 3.39
N VAL A 164 21.46 7.98 4.23
CA VAL A 164 22.22 7.40 5.35
C VAL A 164 23.40 6.59 4.82
N THR A 165 23.14 5.70 3.86
CA THR A 165 24.15 4.86 3.25
C THR A 165 25.15 5.70 2.46
N LEU A 166 24.67 6.68 1.70
CA LEU A 166 25.51 7.59 0.92
C LEU A 166 26.44 8.44 1.81
N LEU A 167 25.94 9.04 2.88
CA LEU A 167 26.76 9.83 3.80
C LEU A 167 27.82 8.96 4.50
N ARG A 168 27.47 7.72 4.87
CA ARG A 168 28.44 6.80 5.49
C ARG A 168 29.52 6.36 4.51
N SER A 169 29.18 6.03 3.27
CA SER A 169 30.15 5.66 2.24
C SER A 169 31.10 6.82 1.90
N ARG A 170 30.56 8.03 1.72
CA ARG A 170 31.36 9.23 1.41
C ARG A 170 32.22 9.71 2.59
N ALA A 171 31.85 9.36 3.84
CA ALA A 171 32.64 9.71 5.03
C ALA A 171 34.05 9.09 5.05
N ALA A 172 34.30 8.05 4.24
CA ALA A 172 35.63 7.45 4.11
C ALA A 172 36.59 8.22 3.20
N ALA A 173 36.04 9.07 2.31
CA ALA A 173 36.80 9.76 1.25
C ALA A 173 37.01 11.27 1.50
N VAL A 174 36.63 11.79 2.67
CA VAL A 174 36.69 13.23 3.00
C VAL A 174 37.57 13.48 4.22
N SER A 175 37.87 14.77 4.49
CA SER A 175 38.63 15.18 5.67
C SER A 175 38.00 14.71 6.98
N PRO A 176 38.78 14.47 8.08
CA PRO A 176 38.24 13.97 9.35
C PRO A 176 37.12 14.84 9.94
N GLU A 177 37.17 16.13 9.74
CA GLU A 177 36.16 17.08 10.22
C GLU A 177 34.85 16.93 9.45
N VAL A 178 34.90 16.85 8.12
CA VAL A 178 33.72 16.60 7.25
C VAL A 178 33.16 15.21 7.52
N ALA A 179 34.03 14.21 7.67
CA ALA A 179 33.62 12.83 7.98
C ALA A 179 32.83 12.75 9.30
N LYS A 180 33.22 13.52 10.32
CA LYS A 180 32.49 13.61 11.58
C LYS A 180 31.07 14.19 11.38
N VAL A 181 30.94 15.23 10.56
CA VAL A 181 29.63 15.81 10.23
C VAL A 181 28.78 14.82 9.44
N TYR A 182 29.36 14.15 8.43
CA TYR A 182 28.62 13.14 7.63
C TYR A 182 28.08 12.02 8.49
N ARG A 183 28.89 11.44 9.39
CA ARG A 183 28.46 10.41 10.32
C ARG A 183 27.37 10.92 11.27
N HIS A 184 27.54 12.10 11.82
CA HIS A 184 26.54 12.72 12.71
C HIS A 184 25.20 12.92 12.00
N GLN A 185 25.21 13.44 10.77
CA GLN A 185 23.98 13.64 9.99
C GLN A 185 23.35 12.31 9.58
N ALA A 186 24.15 11.29 9.23
CA ALA A 186 23.66 9.95 8.93
C ALA A 186 22.98 9.32 10.16
N ASP A 187 23.60 9.40 11.34
CA ASP A 187 23.05 8.84 12.58
C ASP A 187 21.77 9.57 13.02
N ARG A 188 21.76 10.91 12.92
CA ARG A 188 20.56 11.72 13.18
C ARG A 188 19.41 11.36 12.25
N LEU A 189 19.68 11.22 10.95
CA LEU A 189 18.68 10.83 9.96
C LEU A 189 18.17 9.41 10.21
N GLU A 190 19.06 8.45 10.49
CA GLU A 190 18.67 7.08 10.80
C GLU A 190 17.77 7.01 12.05
N GLN A 191 18.10 7.74 13.11
CA GLN A 191 17.27 7.80 14.32
C GLN A 191 15.88 8.41 14.00
N ARG A 192 15.84 9.47 13.19
CA ARG A 192 14.58 10.08 12.76
C ARG A 192 13.73 9.10 11.94
N ILE A 193 14.34 8.39 10.99
CA ILE A 193 13.63 7.39 10.16
C ILE A 193 13.10 6.27 11.05
N LYS A 194 13.91 5.69 11.93
CA LYS A 194 13.48 4.64 12.86
C LYS A 194 12.32 5.10 13.76
N PHE A 195 12.31 6.35 14.17
CA PHE A 195 11.19 6.90 14.94
C PHE A 195 9.91 7.01 14.08
N LEU A 196 10.03 7.50 12.85
CA LEU A 196 8.90 7.63 11.92
C LEU A 196 8.36 6.26 11.48
N GLU A 197 9.23 5.27 11.29
CA GLU A 197 8.84 3.87 11.03
C GLU A 197 8.02 3.29 12.19
N LYS A 198 8.38 3.57 13.44
CA LYS A 198 7.56 3.18 14.60
C LYS A 198 6.16 3.82 14.56
N ILE A 199 6.07 5.10 14.17
CA ILE A 199 4.77 5.76 13.98
C ILE A 199 3.96 5.06 12.89
N GLN A 200 4.60 4.71 11.76
CA GLN A 200 3.96 4.00 10.66
C GLN A 200 3.47 2.60 11.09
N VAL A 201 4.26 1.88 11.89
CA VAL A 201 3.87 0.58 12.46
C VAL A 201 2.65 0.72 13.36
N VAL A 202 2.63 1.70 14.27
CA VAL A 202 1.48 1.99 15.15
C VAL A 202 0.25 2.34 14.31
N PHE A 203 0.40 3.20 13.31
CA PHE A 203 -0.70 3.59 12.42
C PHE A 203 -1.24 2.39 11.63
N SER A 204 -0.35 1.53 11.11
CA SER A 204 -0.74 0.30 10.42
C SER A 204 -1.42 -0.70 11.36
N GLY A 205 -0.96 -0.78 12.60
CA GLY A 205 -1.56 -1.59 13.66
C GLY A 205 -2.96 -1.12 14.03
N LEU A 206 -3.18 0.20 14.16
CA LEU A 206 -4.51 0.77 14.38
C LEU A 206 -5.45 0.51 13.21
N SER A 207 -4.96 0.60 11.97
CA SER A 207 -5.76 0.29 10.77
C SER A 207 -6.16 -1.19 10.72
N LEU A 208 -5.23 -2.11 10.98
CA LEU A 208 -5.54 -3.54 11.08
C LEU A 208 -6.52 -3.82 12.23
N GLY A 209 -6.24 -3.27 13.41
CA GLY A 209 -7.11 -3.37 14.58
C GLY A 209 -8.53 -2.85 14.29
N SER A 210 -8.67 -1.80 13.49
CA SER A 210 -9.96 -1.27 13.08
C SER A 210 -10.78 -2.27 12.27
N ILE A 211 -10.16 -2.97 11.32
CA ILE A 211 -10.81 -4.03 10.55
C ILE A 211 -11.20 -5.21 11.48
N LEU A 212 -10.27 -5.65 12.32
CA LEU A 212 -10.53 -6.71 13.29
C LEU A 212 -11.69 -6.36 14.24
N VAL A 213 -11.75 -5.11 14.69
CA VAL A 213 -12.85 -4.61 15.52
C VAL A 213 -14.19 -4.69 14.78
N LEU A 214 -14.28 -4.28 13.52
CA LEU A 214 -15.53 -4.37 12.75
C LEU A 214 -16.03 -5.81 12.64
N VAL A 215 -15.17 -6.75 12.27
CA VAL A 215 -15.52 -8.18 12.15
C VAL A 215 -15.85 -8.76 13.52
N ALA A 216 -15.00 -8.52 14.52
CA ALA A 216 -15.18 -9.04 15.86
C ALA A 216 -16.45 -8.49 16.57
N MET A 217 -16.83 -7.23 16.28
CA MET A 217 -18.07 -6.66 16.80
C MET A 217 -19.30 -7.36 16.23
N GLY A 218 -19.29 -7.68 14.93
CA GLY A 218 -20.32 -8.50 14.31
C GLY A 218 -20.41 -9.88 14.95
N LEU A 219 -19.26 -10.53 15.14
CA LEU A 219 -19.16 -11.82 15.80
C LEU A 219 -19.62 -11.75 17.27
N ALA A 220 -19.23 -10.72 18.02
CA ALA A 220 -19.59 -10.54 19.42
C ALA A 220 -21.10 -10.39 19.61
N ILE A 221 -21.80 -9.72 18.69
CA ILE A 221 -23.27 -9.60 18.71
C ILE A 221 -23.93 -10.96 18.47
N ILE A 222 -23.49 -11.69 17.44
CA ILE A 222 -24.04 -13.00 17.10
C ILE A 222 -23.73 -14.01 18.22
N TYR A 223 -22.49 -14.08 18.68
CA TYR A 223 -22.07 -14.99 19.73
C TYR A 223 -22.74 -14.68 21.06
N GLY A 224 -22.84 -13.39 21.43
CA GLY A 224 -23.52 -12.98 22.65
C GLY A 224 -25.00 -13.35 22.68
N LEU A 225 -25.66 -13.39 21.53
CA LEU A 225 -27.09 -13.75 21.40
C LEU A 225 -27.32 -15.25 21.28
N ALA A 226 -26.59 -15.90 20.37
CA ALA A 226 -26.79 -17.31 20.04
C ALA A 226 -26.08 -18.26 21.00
N GLY A 227 -25.03 -17.82 21.68
CA GLY A 227 -24.17 -18.64 22.55
C GLY A 227 -23.38 -19.71 21.82
N VAL A 228 -23.31 -19.62 20.47
CA VAL A 228 -22.62 -20.59 19.62
C VAL A 228 -21.60 -19.88 18.73
N ILE A 229 -20.50 -20.55 18.45
CA ILE A 229 -19.45 -20.04 17.56
C ILE A 229 -19.90 -20.27 16.12
N ASN A 230 -19.93 -19.20 15.33
CA ASN A 230 -20.25 -19.24 13.91
C ASN A 230 -18.96 -19.17 13.10
N MET A 231 -18.47 -20.32 12.58
CA MET A 231 -17.26 -20.36 11.76
C MET A 231 -17.43 -19.68 10.39
N ALA A 232 -18.67 -19.63 9.86
CA ALA A 232 -18.94 -18.93 8.60
C ALA A 232 -18.97 -17.40 8.73
N HIS A 233 -18.70 -16.81 9.91
CA HIS A 233 -18.72 -15.36 10.09
C HIS A 233 -17.61 -14.66 9.29
N GLY A 234 -16.45 -15.27 9.13
CA GLY A 234 -15.38 -14.77 8.28
C GLY A 234 -15.81 -14.59 6.82
N GLU A 235 -16.68 -15.49 6.34
CA GLU A 235 -17.17 -15.45 4.96
C GLU A 235 -18.12 -14.29 4.68
N PHE A 236 -18.72 -13.69 5.70
CA PHE A 236 -19.50 -12.44 5.53
C PHE A 236 -18.61 -11.27 5.10
N LEU A 237 -17.36 -11.25 5.61
CA LEU A 237 -16.35 -10.29 5.15
C LEU A 237 -16.02 -10.54 3.67
N MET A 238 -15.78 -11.79 3.28
CA MET A 238 -15.56 -12.19 1.89
C MET A 238 -16.72 -11.77 0.99
N VAL A 239 -17.98 -12.06 1.40
CA VAL A 239 -19.20 -11.68 0.66
C VAL A 239 -19.23 -10.15 0.43
N GLY A 240 -18.91 -9.35 1.46
CA GLY A 240 -18.85 -7.89 1.34
C GLY A 240 -17.81 -7.42 0.33
N ALA A 241 -16.62 -8.03 0.33
CA ALA A 241 -15.54 -7.73 -0.61
C ALA A 241 -15.91 -8.10 -2.05
N TYR A 242 -16.45 -9.30 -2.28
CA TYR A 242 -16.93 -9.71 -3.61
C TYR A 242 -18.13 -8.89 -4.10
N THR A 243 -19.01 -8.45 -3.20
CA THR A 243 -20.09 -7.51 -3.58
C THR A 243 -19.50 -6.22 -4.14
N THR A 244 -18.43 -5.71 -3.53
CA THR A 244 -17.73 -4.51 -4.05
C THR A 244 -17.19 -4.73 -5.45
N TYR A 245 -16.60 -5.89 -5.70
CA TYR A 245 -16.11 -6.26 -7.03
C TYR A 245 -17.25 -6.36 -8.05
N VAL A 246 -18.36 -7.01 -7.70
CA VAL A 246 -19.53 -7.13 -8.59
C VAL A 246 -20.10 -5.75 -8.93
N VAL A 247 -20.25 -4.86 -7.94
CA VAL A 247 -20.70 -3.50 -8.15
C VAL A 247 -19.73 -2.75 -9.07
N GLN A 248 -18.42 -2.89 -8.87
CA GLN A 248 -17.41 -2.30 -9.78
C GLN A 248 -17.61 -2.82 -11.21
N SER A 249 -17.71 -4.14 -11.39
CA SER A 249 -17.84 -4.77 -12.71
C SER A 249 -19.12 -4.33 -13.45
N LEU A 250 -20.21 -4.13 -12.70
CA LEU A 250 -21.45 -3.60 -13.25
C LEU A 250 -21.32 -2.11 -13.60
N PHE A 251 -20.66 -1.34 -12.74
CA PHE A 251 -20.48 0.10 -12.93
C PHE A 251 -19.56 0.41 -14.11
N ASP A 252 -18.51 -0.38 -14.30
CA ASP A 252 -17.53 -0.23 -15.39
C ASP A 252 -18.15 -0.47 -16.78
N ARG A 253 -19.29 -1.18 -16.87
CA ARG A 253 -20.05 -1.34 -18.12
C ARG A 253 -20.75 -0.04 -18.56
N TRP A 254 -21.10 0.83 -17.60
CA TRP A 254 -21.87 2.06 -17.85
C TRP A 254 -21.00 3.31 -17.76
N HIS A 255 -20.03 3.31 -16.88
CA HIS A 255 -19.13 4.43 -16.59
C HIS A 255 -17.69 3.92 -16.38
N PRO A 256 -16.96 3.56 -17.45
CA PRO A 256 -15.63 3.03 -17.33
C PRO A 256 -14.71 4.06 -16.66
N GLY A 257 -14.00 3.63 -15.61
CA GLY A 257 -13.05 4.47 -14.89
C GLY A 257 -13.63 5.35 -13.77
N GLY A 258 -14.95 5.37 -13.56
CA GLY A 258 -15.58 6.17 -12.50
C GLY A 258 -15.35 5.59 -11.10
N ASP A 259 -15.05 6.43 -10.10
CA ASP A 259 -14.78 6.01 -8.70
C ASP A 259 -16.04 5.90 -7.83
N ALA A 260 -17.22 6.32 -8.37
CA ALA A 260 -18.48 6.32 -7.62
C ALA A 260 -18.96 4.90 -7.25
N PHE A 261 -18.50 3.86 -7.98
CA PHE A 261 -18.81 2.46 -7.66
C PHE A 261 -18.51 2.12 -6.21
N PHE A 262 -17.42 2.66 -5.67
CA PHE A 262 -16.97 2.36 -4.32
C PHE A 262 -17.99 2.76 -3.26
N TRP A 263 -18.54 3.97 -3.38
CA TRP A 263 -19.58 4.47 -2.46
C TRP A 263 -20.93 3.76 -2.66
N VAL A 264 -21.27 3.41 -3.89
CA VAL A 264 -22.47 2.61 -4.19
C VAL A 264 -22.33 1.20 -3.62
N ALA A 265 -21.14 0.60 -3.67
CA ALA A 265 -20.87 -0.72 -3.12
C ALA A 265 -21.08 -0.80 -1.61
N LEU A 266 -20.87 0.28 -0.84
CA LEU A 266 -20.99 0.30 0.62
C LEU A 266 -22.35 -0.22 1.12
N PRO A 267 -23.51 0.36 0.75
CA PRO A 267 -24.80 -0.15 1.21
C PRO A 267 -25.07 -1.57 0.70
N PHE A 268 -24.65 -1.91 -0.51
CA PHE A 268 -24.84 -3.26 -1.04
C PHE A 268 -23.99 -4.29 -0.29
N SER A 269 -22.77 -4.01 0.09
CA SER A 269 -21.91 -4.92 0.87
C SER A 269 -22.51 -5.21 2.25
N ILE A 270 -23.06 -4.19 2.92
CA ILE A 270 -23.76 -4.37 4.19
C ILE A 270 -25.02 -5.23 4.00
N LEU A 271 -25.80 -4.94 2.96
CA LEU A 271 -27.07 -5.62 2.70
C LEU A 271 -26.85 -7.08 2.32
N THR A 272 -25.97 -7.38 1.38
CA THR A 272 -25.72 -8.75 0.91
C THR A 272 -25.14 -9.62 2.01
N ALA A 273 -24.09 -9.16 2.71
CA ALA A 273 -23.52 -9.89 3.83
C ALA A 273 -24.50 -10.05 4.99
N GLY A 274 -25.31 -9.03 5.29
CA GLY A 274 -26.40 -9.10 6.27
C GLY A 274 -27.47 -10.11 5.88
N CYS A 275 -27.88 -10.15 4.60
CA CYS A 275 -28.85 -11.12 4.09
C CYS A 275 -28.32 -12.57 4.14
N VAL A 276 -27.03 -12.77 3.81
CA VAL A 276 -26.37 -14.09 3.94
C VAL A 276 -26.33 -14.52 5.40
N GLY A 277 -26.08 -13.58 6.34
CA GLY A 277 -26.17 -13.84 7.78
C GLY A 277 -27.56 -14.27 8.21
N VAL A 278 -28.62 -13.60 7.76
CA VAL A 278 -30.01 -13.99 8.02
C VAL A 278 -30.35 -15.34 7.41
N LEU A 279 -29.87 -15.62 6.18
CA LEU A 279 -30.06 -16.90 5.53
C LEU A 279 -29.41 -18.04 6.33
N LEU A 280 -28.19 -17.83 6.83
CA LEU A 280 -27.49 -18.79 7.68
C LEU A 280 -28.27 -19.09 8.96
N ASP A 281 -28.78 -18.05 9.64
CA ASP A 281 -29.62 -18.23 10.82
C ASP A 281 -30.87 -19.04 10.48
N TRP A 282 -31.58 -18.63 9.42
CA TRP A 282 -32.85 -19.26 9.02
C TRP A 282 -32.69 -20.70 8.54
N ALA A 283 -31.66 -21.00 7.76
CA ALA A 283 -31.48 -22.32 7.16
C ALA A 283 -30.82 -23.32 8.12
N VAL A 284 -29.90 -22.87 8.97
CA VAL A 284 -28.98 -23.75 9.73
C VAL A 284 -29.11 -23.51 11.24
N LEU A 285 -28.76 -22.33 11.73
CA LEU A 285 -28.51 -22.12 13.16
C LEU A 285 -29.77 -22.21 14.02
N ARG A 286 -30.92 -21.75 13.52
CA ARG A 286 -32.18 -21.86 14.24
C ARG A 286 -32.56 -23.30 14.62
N HIS A 287 -32.09 -24.30 13.86
CA HIS A 287 -32.37 -25.72 14.10
C HIS A 287 -31.38 -26.36 15.08
N LEU A 288 -30.24 -25.71 15.30
CA LEU A 288 -29.11 -26.17 16.11
C LEU A 288 -28.98 -25.43 17.45
N HIS A 289 -29.98 -24.65 17.84
CA HIS A 289 -29.99 -23.98 19.13
C HIS A 289 -29.81 -25.01 20.26
N LYS A 290 -28.90 -24.72 21.22
CA LYS A 290 -28.54 -25.59 22.34
C LYS A 290 -27.58 -26.75 21.99
N ARG A 291 -27.06 -26.83 20.76
CA ARG A 291 -26.11 -27.87 20.32
C ARG A 291 -24.82 -27.22 19.77
N PRO A 292 -23.92 -26.75 20.65
CA PRO A 292 -22.79 -25.90 20.23
C PRO A 292 -21.82 -26.60 19.26
N LEU A 293 -21.54 -27.90 19.46
CA LEU A 293 -20.63 -28.66 18.59
C LEU A 293 -21.21 -28.88 17.19
N GLU A 294 -22.52 -29.25 17.11
CA GLU A 294 -23.21 -29.44 15.83
C GLU A 294 -23.30 -28.12 15.05
N SER A 295 -23.55 -26.99 15.74
CA SER A 295 -23.61 -25.69 15.10
C SER A 295 -22.23 -25.24 14.56
N LEU A 296 -21.15 -25.55 15.27
CA LEU A 296 -19.80 -25.26 14.83
C LEU A 296 -19.46 -26.03 13.55
N LEU A 297 -19.73 -27.34 13.52
CA LEU A 297 -19.51 -28.19 12.34
C LEU A 297 -20.37 -27.76 11.14
N ALA A 298 -21.64 -27.48 11.38
CA ALA A 298 -22.56 -27.05 10.33
C ALA A 298 -22.14 -25.69 9.72
N THR A 299 -21.74 -24.72 10.55
CA THR A 299 -21.28 -23.43 10.06
C THR A 299 -19.93 -23.52 9.35
N TRP A 300 -19.04 -24.43 9.76
CA TRP A 300 -17.83 -24.73 9.01
C TRP A 300 -18.14 -25.33 7.63
N GLY A 301 -19.09 -26.27 7.55
CA GLY A 301 -19.56 -26.80 6.25
C GLY A 301 -20.13 -25.70 5.34
N VAL A 302 -20.90 -24.73 5.91
CA VAL A 302 -21.40 -23.58 5.14
C VAL A 302 -20.26 -22.67 4.69
N SER A 303 -19.24 -22.45 5.52
CA SER A 303 -18.03 -21.69 5.13
C SER A 303 -17.39 -22.32 3.90
N LEU A 304 -17.14 -23.64 3.88
CA LEU A 304 -16.57 -24.34 2.73
C LEU A 304 -17.43 -24.18 1.46
N ILE A 305 -18.76 -24.24 1.59
CA ILE A 305 -19.67 -24.01 0.46
C ILE A 305 -19.54 -22.58 -0.07
N LEU A 306 -19.50 -21.58 0.80
CA LEU A 306 -19.37 -20.18 0.41
C LEU A 306 -18.02 -19.91 -0.27
N VAL A 307 -16.91 -20.42 0.30
CA VAL A 307 -15.57 -20.31 -0.28
C VAL A 307 -15.51 -20.94 -1.66
N GLN A 308 -16.03 -22.17 -1.80
CA GLN A 308 -16.02 -22.88 -3.08
C GLN A 308 -16.94 -22.21 -4.12
N THR A 309 -18.07 -21.68 -3.69
CA THR A 309 -18.95 -20.89 -4.56
C THR A 309 -18.26 -19.62 -5.05
N ALA A 310 -17.61 -18.88 -4.17
CA ALA A 310 -16.85 -17.70 -4.55
C ALA A 310 -15.72 -18.04 -5.53
N ARG A 311 -14.96 -19.13 -5.27
CA ARG A 311 -13.90 -19.60 -6.17
C ARG A 311 -14.42 -19.98 -7.55
N SER A 312 -15.56 -20.65 -7.61
CA SER A 312 -16.17 -21.07 -8.89
C SER A 312 -16.70 -19.90 -9.71
N LEU A 313 -17.19 -18.83 -9.05
CA LEU A 313 -17.77 -17.66 -9.72
C LEU A 313 -16.72 -16.62 -10.10
N PHE A 314 -15.72 -16.41 -9.28
CA PHE A 314 -14.78 -15.27 -9.39
C PHE A 314 -13.32 -15.69 -9.61
N GLY A 315 -12.99 -16.98 -9.47
CA GLY A 315 -11.61 -17.48 -9.53
C GLY A 315 -10.86 -17.29 -8.21
N ASP A 316 -9.53 -17.53 -8.26
CA ASP A 316 -8.69 -17.55 -7.07
C ASP A 316 -8.21 -16.17 -6.63
N LEU A 317 -8.14 -15.20 -7.54
CA LEU A 317 -7.66 -13.84 -7.25
C LEU A 317 -8.49 -12.81 -8.01
N THR A 318 -9.00 -11.84 -7.28
CA THR A 318 -9.76 -10.74 -7.83
C THR A 318 -9.27 -9.43 -7.22
N SER A 319 -9.11 -8.39 -8.03
CA SER A 319 -8.71 -7.07 -7.55
C SER A 319 -9.83 -6.06 -7.74
N VAL A 320 -9.99 -5.19 -6.75
CA VAL A 320 -10.87 -4.03 -6.81
C VAL A 320 -10.00 -2.80 -7.04
N ARG A 321 -10.37 -1.96 -8.02
CA ARG A 321 -9.66 -0.71 -8.31
C ARG A 321 -9.76 0.23 -7.11
N GLN A 322 -8.63 0.73 -6.65
CA GLN A 322 -8.60 1.74 -5.60
C GLN A 322 -9.07 3.09 -6.16
N PRO A 323 -10.07 3.75 -5.55
CA PRO A 323 -10.49 5.08 -5.96
C PRO A 323 -9.36 6.10 -5.84
N ALA A 324 -9.31 7.06 -6.78
CA ALA A 324 -8.25 8.06 -6.85
C ALA A 324 -8.10 8.90 -5.56
N ILE A 325 -9.20 9.12 -4.83
CA ILE A 325 -9.21 9.85 -3.55
C ILE A 325 -8.39 9.16 -2.44
N PHE A 326 -8.19 7.84 -2.54
CA PHE A 326 -7.42 7.06 -1.56
C PHE A 326 -6.02 6.72 -2.04
N THR A 327 -5.63 7.15 -3.25
CA THR A 327 -4.27 6.97 -3.76
C THR A 327 -3.30 7.93 -3.07
N GLY A 328 -2.08 7.45 -2.75
CA GLY A 328 -1.08 8.24 -2.05
C GLY A 328 -1.28 8.26 -0.54
N GLY A 329 -0.69 9.24 0.13
CA GLY A 329 -0.70 9.36 1.58
C GLY A 329 -0.13 10.70 2.05
N TYR A 330 -0.10 10.86 3.37
CA TYR A 330 0.59 11.99 4.00
C TYR A 330 2.06 11.62 4.24
N ASP A 331 2.96 12.30 3.54
CA ASP A 331 4.40 12.09 3.65
C ASP A 331 4.94 12.70 4.95
N LEU A 332 5.35 11.87 5.89
CA LEU A 332 6.06 12.27 7.11
C LEU A 332 7.55 12.54 6.85
N ALA A 333 8.14 11.74 5.94
CA ALA A 333 9.48 11.89 5.42
C ALA A 333 9.53 11.34 3.98
N ALA A 334 10.67 11.44 3.30
CA ALA A 334 10.80 10.93 1.93
C ALA A 334 10.52 9.43 1.82
N SER A 335 10.83 8.67 2.88
CA SER A 335 10.70 7.21 2.95
C SER A 335 9.50 6.71 3.78
N VAL A 336 8.76 7.59 4.48
CA VAL A 336 7.68 7.19 5.39
C VAL A 336 6.40 7.93 5.05
N THR A 337 5.40 7.20 4.55
CA THR A 337 4.08 7.73 4.20
C THR A 337 2.98 7.09 5.03
N LEU A 338 1.95 7.87 5.40
CA LEU A 338 0.71 7.37 5.99
C LEU A 338 -0.36 7.31 4.90
N PRO A 339 -0.74 6.11 4.40
CA PRO A 339 -1.69 5.97 3.31
C PRO A 339 -3.09 6.45 3.68
N TRP A 340 -3.74 7.20 2.79
CA TRP A 340 -5.10 7.72 3.00
C TRP A 340 -6.15 6.63 3.19
N ASN A 341 -5.99 5.47 2.53
CA ASN A 341 -6.89 4.33 2.68
C ASN A 341 -6.92 3.79 4.12
N ARG A 342 -5.77 3.74 4.80
CA ARG A 342 -5.70 3.28 6.21
C ARG A 342 -6.32 4.29 7.18
N LEU A 343 -6.11 5.59 6.94
CA LEU A 343 -6.76 6.65 7.74
C LEU A 343 -8.28 6.57 7.59
N PHE A 344 -8.76 6.38 6.36
CA PHE A 344 -10.18 6.21 6.10
C PHE A 344 -10.78 5.01 6.84
N ILE A 345 -10.10 3.86 6.89
CA ILE A 345 -10.54 2.67 7.62
C ILE A 345 -10.70 2.95 9.12
N ILE A 346 -9.77 3.68 9.73
CA ILE A 346 -9.84 4.05 11.14
C ILE A 346 -11.07 4.96 11.40
N VAL A 347 -11.27 5.97 10.54
CA VAL A 347 -12.44 6.87 10.64
C VAL A 347 -13.73 6.10 10.41
N LEU A 348 -13.80 5.26 9.38
CA LEU A 348 -14.96 4.41 9.09
C LEU A 348 -15.34 3.55 10.28
N THR A 349 -14.37 2.88 10.88
CA THR A 349 -14.59 2.03 12.06
C THR A 349 -15.11 2.84 13.23
N THR A 350 -14.55 4.02 13.48
CA THR A 350 -15.02 4.90 14.55
C THR A 350 -16.47 5.33 14.34
N VAL A 351 -16.84 5.70 13.11
CA VAL A 351 -18.23 6.04 12.74
C VAL A 351 -19.15 4.83 12.90
N ALA A 352 -18.75 3.66 12.39
CA ALA A 352 -19.51 2.42 12.49
C ALA A 352 -19.76 2.01 13.95
N LEU A 353 -18.74 2.13 14.82
CA LEU A 353 -18.87 1.90 16.25
C LEU A 353 -19.81 2.90 16.91
N GLY A 354 -19.76 4.17 16.53
CA GLY A 354 -20.68 5.20 17.00
C GLY A 354 -22.13 4.88 16.63
N VAL A 355 -22.38 4.51 15.37
CA VAL A 355 -23.69 4.07 14.89
C VAL A 355 -24.17 2.81 15.63
N LEU A 356 -23.29 1.83 15.79
CA LEU A 356 -23.60 0.61 16.51
C LEU A 356 -23.94 0.88 17.97
N ALA A 357 -23.15 1.71 18.66
CA ALA A 357 -23.41 2.10 20.03
C ALA A 357 -24.77 2.83 20.15
N TYR A 358 -25.09 3.72 19.22
CA TYR A 358 -26.39 4.38 19.18
C TYR A 358 -27.52 3.35 19.00
N LEU A 359 -27.39 2.41 18.04
CA LEU A 359 -28.37 1.35 17.81
C LEU A 359 -28.58 0.47 19.04
N LEU A 360 -27.52 0.10 19.74
CA LEU A 360 -27.59 -0.80 20.88
C LEU A 360 -28.06 -0.11 22.17
N TYR A 361 -27.67 1.14 22.42
CA TYR A 361 -27.97 1.80 23.70
C TYR A 361 -29.17 2.75 23.67
N ARG A 362 -29.52 3.29 22.47
CA ARG A 362 -30.55 4.31 22.32
C ARG A 362 -31.82 3.84 21.61
N THR A 363 -31.84 2.62 21.00
CA THR A 363 -33.01 2.14 20.24
C THR A 363 -33.76 1.02 20.96
N ARG A 364 -35.04 0.84 20.59
CA ARG A 364 -35.88 -0.28 21.05
C ARG A 364 -35.33 -1.64 20.60
N PHE A 365 -34.62 -1.69 19.49
CA PHE A 365 -33.95 -2.90 19.03
C PHE A 365 -32.86 -3.32 19.99
N GLY A 366 -31.96 -2.41 20.36
CA GLY A 366 -30.88 -2.69 21.30
C GLY A 366 -31.38 -3.08 22.69
N LEU A 367 -32.48 -2.49 23.15
CA LEU A 367 -33.11 -2.91 24.40
C LEU A 367 -33.59 -4.36 24.36
N ARG A 368 -34.31 -4.75 23.28
CA ARG A 368 -34.79 -6.12 23.08
C ARG A 368 -33.63 -7.11 22.92
N LEU A 369 -32.58 -6.73 22.19
CA LEU A 369 -31.39 -7.55 22.02
C LEU A 369 -30.75 -7.87 23.38
N ARG A 370 -30.51 -6.86 24.20
CA ARG A 370 -29.92 -7.02 25.55
C ARG A 370 -30.81 -7.85 26.48
N ALA A 371 -32.13 -7.69 26.41
CA ALA A 371 -33.07 -8.49 27.15
C ALA A 371 -32.99 -9.98 26.77
N VAL A 372 -32.98 -10.28 25.48
CA VAL A 372 -32.87 -11.66 24.98
C VAL A 372 -31.50 -12.30 25.32
N VAL A 373 -30.41 -11.52 25.24
CA VAL A 373 -29.07 -11.97 25.65
C VAL A 373 -29.01 -12.29 27.14
N GLN A 374 -29.72 -11.53 27.98
CA GLN A 374 -29.74 -11.72 29.45
C GLN A 374 -30.57 -12.95 29.84
N ASN A 375 -31.81 -13.03 29.34
CA ASN A 375 -32.69 -14.18 29.58
C ASN A 375 -33.67 -14.34 28.41
N ARG A 376 -33.42 -15.35 27.56
CA ARG A 376 -34.17 -15.61 26.33
C ARG A 376 -35.62 -16.02 26.63
N ASP A 377 -35.78 -16.96 27.59
CA ASP A 377 -37.08 -17.56 27.90
C ASP A 377 -38.00 -16.53 28.59
N MET A 378 -37.47 -15.75 29.56
CA MET A 378 -38.21 -14.68 30.18
C MET A 378 -38.61 -13.59 29.16
N SER A 379 -37.72 -13.22 28.25
CA SER A 379 -38.03 -12.25 27.19
C SER A 379 -39.17 -12.74 26.30
N ALA A 380 -39.19 -14.02 25.97
CA ALA A 380 -40.26 -14.64 25.18
C ALA A 380 -41.59 -14.60 25.92
N CYS A 381 -41.61 -14.88 27.25
CA CYS A 381 -42.79 -14.78 28.10
C CYS A 381 -43.34 -13.33 28.16
N LEU A 382 -42.48 -12.32 28.10
CA LEU A 382 -42.85 -10.91 28.03
C LEU A 382 -43.28 -10.44 26.64
N GLY A 383 -43.46 -11.36 25.66
CA GLY A 383 -43.96 -11.08 24.32
C GLY A 383 -42.90 -10.61 23.32
N VAL A 384 -41.60 -10.69 23.66
CA VAL A 384 -40.55 -10.38 22.72
C VAL A 384 -40.44 -11.53 21.70
N ARG A 385 -40.57 -11.20 20.42
CA ARG A 385 -40.39 -12.17 19.32
C ARG A 385 -38.90 -12.46 19.13
N THR A 386 -38.33 -13.43 19.88
CA THR A 386 -36.89 -13.75 19.88
C THR A 386 -36.35 -14.05 18.49
N ALA A 387 -37.07 -14.80 17.66
CA ALA A 387 -36.68 -15.08 16.27
C ALA A 387 -36.52 -13.84 15.36
N ARG A 388 -37.19 -12.71 15.69
CA ARG A 388 -36.94 -11.43 14.97
C ARG A 388 -35.66 -10.78 15.45
N VAL A 389 -35.42 -10.85 16.76
CA VAL A 389 -34.21 -10.31 17.37
C VAL A 389 -33.00 -11.06 16.84
N ASP A 390 -33.08 -12.39 16.73
CA ASP A 390 -32.02 -13.23 16.17
C ASP A 390 -31.69 -12.81 14.72
N ARG A 391 -32.69 -12.77 13.84
CA ARG A 391 -32.51 -12.36 12.44
C ARG A 391 -31.92 -10.96 12.30
N MET A 392 -32.36 -9.99 13.11
CA MET A 392 -31.82 -8.64 13.09
C MET A 392 -30.38 -8.59 13.61
N ALA A 393 -30.02 -9.43 14.59
CA ALA A 393 -28.66 -9.52 15.09
C ALA A 393 -27.72 -10.18 14.06
N PHE A 394 -28.18 -11.23 13.36
CA PHE A 394 -27.42 -11.84 12.26
C PHE A 394 -27.26 -10.89 11.07
N PHE A 395 -28.30 -10.10 10.74
CA PHE A 395 -28.22 -9.08 9.74
C PHE A 395 -27.18 -8.00 10.10
N LEU A 396 -27.22 -7.51 11.34
CA LEU A 396 -26.31 -6.47 11.82
C LEU A 396 -24.88 -6.98 11.90
N GLY A 397 -24.68 -8.19 12.47
CA GLY A 397 -23.37 -8.80 12.58
C GLY A 397 -22.76 -9.13 11.22
N GLY A 398 -23.54 -9.75 10.33
CA GLY A 398 -23.12 -10.01 8.95
C GLY A 398 -22.85 -8.73 8.16
N GLY A 399 -23.70 -7.70 8.34
CA GLY A 399 -23.52 -6.38 7.71
C GLY A 399 -22.24 -5.67 8.17
N LEU A 400 -21.87 -5.76 9.46
CA LEU A 400 -20.60 -5.21 9.96
C LEU A 400 -19.39 -5.94 9.38
N ALA A 401 -19.46 -7.26 9.25
CA ALA A 401 -18.41 -8.04 8.57
C ALA A 401 -18.34 -7.68 7.08
N GLY A 402 -19.49 -7.49 6.41
CA GLY A 402 -19.55 -7.03 5.03
C GLY A 402 -18.96 -5.64 4.84
N LEU A 403 -19.21 -4.72 5.77
CA LEU A 403 -18.59 -3.39 5.80
C LEU A 403 -17.05 -3.50 5.93
N ALA A 404 -16.57 -4.40 6.80
CA ALA A 404 -15.14 -4.68 6.92
C ALA A 404 -14.55 -5.23 5.61
N GLY A 405 -15.29 -6.12 4.92
CA GLY A 405 -14.92 -6.65 3.62
C GLY A 405 -14.81 -5.58 2.52
N TRP A 406 -15.80 -4.67 2.47
CA TRP A 406 -15.76 -3.50 1.58
C TRP A 406 -14.55 -2.62 1.87
N ALA A 407 -14.24 -2.35 3.15
CA ALA A 407 -13.07 -1.56 3.53
C ALA A 407 -11.74 -2.26 3.19
N MET A 408 -11.71 -3.61 3.27
CA MET A 408 -10.53 -4.41 2.93
C MET A 408 -10.14 -4.32 1.47
N THR A 409 -11.08 -4.06 0.56
CA THR A 409 -10.76 -3.88 -0.87
C THR A 409 -9.85 -2.67 -1.15
N LEU A 410 -9.72 -1.74 -0.19
CA LEU A 410 -8.78 -0.62 -0.26
C LEU A 410 -7.33 -1.01 0.10
N VAL A 411 -7.13 -2.16 0.75
CA VAL A 411 -5.83 -2.55 1.31
C VAL A 411 -5.22 -3.73 0.56
N GLY A 412 -6.06 -4.62 0.04
CA GLY A 412 -5.58 -5.84 -0.60
C GLY A 412 -6.54 -6.41 -1.64
N ASN A 413 -6.08 -7.47 -2.29
CA ASN A 413 -6.88 -8.22 -3.24
C ASN A 413 -7.97 -9.03 -2.53
N VAL A 414 -9.02 -9.35 -3.28
CA VAL A 414 -10.11 -10.20 -2.82
C VAL A 414 -9.81 -11.65 -3.24
N VAL A 415 -9.75 -12.53 -2.24
CA VAL A 415 -9.49 -13.96 -2.44
C VAL A 415 -10.57 -14.80 -1.74
N PRO A 416 -10.94 -15.97 -2.25
CA PRO A 416 -12.03 -16.78 -1.69
C PRO A 416 -11.84 -17.20 -0.23
N ASN A 417 -10.59 -17.43 0.19
CA ASN A 417 -10.25 -17.87 1.54
C ASN A 417 -9.88 -16.70 2.49
N MET A 418 -10.18 -15.44 2.12
CA MET A 418 -9.85 -14.31 2.98
C MET A 418 -10.58 -14.36 4.34
N GLY A 419 -11.79 -14.94 4.37
CA GLY A 419 -12.58 -15.10 5.58
C GLY A 419 -11.88 -15.92 6.67
N ASP A 420 -11.22 -17.01 6.28
CA ASP A 420 -10.50 -17.91 7.20
C ASP A 420 -9.42 -17.19 8.02
N SER A 421 -8.71 -16.26 7.39
CA SER A 421 -7.66 -15.49 8.08
C SER A 421 -8.19 -14.55 9.13
N TYR A 422 -9.40 -13.98 8.91
CA TYR A 422 -10.00 -12.99 9.80
C TYR A 422 -10.91 -13.59 10.87
N ILE A 423 -11.49 -14.77 10.65
CA ILE A 423 -12.35 -15.39 11.65
C ILE A 423 -11.57 -15.78 12.91
N VAL A 424 -10.38 -16.36 12.75
CA VAL A 424 -9.53 -16.76 13.87
C VAL A 424 -9.12 -15.53 14.68
N ASP A 425 -8.59 -14.50 14.01
CA ASP A 425 -8.14 -13.27 14.66
C ASP A 425 -9.33 -12.56 15.36
N SER A 426 -10.51 -12.51 14.72
CA SER A 426 -11.72 -11.89 15.30
C SER A 426 -12.26 -12.69 16.49
N PHE A 427 -12.18 -14.01 16.46
CA PHE A 427 -12.54 -14.85 17.59
C PHE A 427 -11.61 -14.59 18.78
N LEU A 428 -10.30 -14.50 18.54
CA LEU A 428 -9.32 -14.14 19.56
C LEU A 428 -9.62 -12.77 20.18
N VAL A 429 -10.00 -11.78 19.35
CA VAL A 429 -10.42 -10.46 19.80
C VAL A 429 -11.63 -10.54 20.73
N VAL A 430 -12.67 -11.30 20.36
CA VAL A 430 -13.90 -11.44 21.18
C VAL A 430 -13.62 -12.12 22.51
N VAL A 431 -12.84 -13.21 22.48
CA VAL A 431 -12.52 -13.95 23.72
C VAL A 431 -11.62 -13.14 24.64
N THR A 432 -10.58 -12.51 24.08
CA THR A 432 -9.64 -11.65 24.85
C THR A 432 -10.37 -10.42 25.41
N GLY A 433 -11.28 -9.82 24.64
CA GLY A 433 -12.06 -8.65 25.05
C GLY A 433 -13.09 -8.97 26.15
N GLY A 434 -13.53 -10.22 26.21
CA GLY A 434 -14.62 -10.68 27.06
C GLY A 434 -15.95 -10.74 26.31
N VAL A 435 -16.51 -11.94 26.26
CA VAL A 435 -17.72 -12.26 25.49
C VAL A 435 -18.89 -11.33 25.85
N GLY A 436 -19.51 -10.72 24.84
CA GLY A 436 -20.65 -9.83 25.00
C GLY A 436 -20.33 -8.43 25.53
N LYS A 437 -19.05 -8.08 25.68
CA LYS A 437 -18.60 -6.74 26.10
C LYS A 437 -18.01 -5.97 24.93
N LEU A 438 -18.81 -5.05 24.36
CA LEU A 438 -18.41 -4.27 23.19
C LEU A 438 -17.13 -3.45 23.41
N ALA A 439 -17.00 -2.80 24.58
CA ALA A 439 -15.79 -2.05 24.93
C ALA A 439 -14.54 -2.95 25.00
N GLY A 440 -14.70 -4.17 25.53
CA GLY A 440 -13.63 -5.17 25.58
C GLY A 440 -13.18 -5.59 24.18
N THR A 441 -14.13 -5.86 23.30
CA THR A 441 -13.86 -6.22 21.90
C THR A 441 -13.08 -5.10 21.17
N VAL A 442 -13.44 -3.83 21.37
CA VAL A 442 -12.72 -2.69 20.78
C VAL A 442 -11.28 -2.61 21.29
N ILE A 443 -11.08 -2.68 22.61
CA ILE A 443 -9.73 -2.60 23.21
C ILE A 443 -8.87 -3.78 22.79
N ALA A 444 -9.43 -5.00 22.83
CA ALA A 444 -8.72 -6.21 22.41
C ALA A 444 -8.36 -6.17 20.91
N GLY A 445 -9.28 -5.75 20.04
CA GLY A 445 -9.05 -5.68 18.62
C GLY A 445 -7.97 -4.66 18.23
N MET A 446 -8.02 -3.47 18.85
CA MET A 446 -6.94 -2.47 18.68
C MET A 446 -5.61 -2.97 19.22
N GLY A 447 -5.61 -3.61 20.39
CA GLY A 447 -4.41 -4.20 20.99
C GLY A 447 -3.80 -5.30 20.15
N ILE A 448 -4.62 -6.25 19.65
CA ILE A 448 -4.19 -7.34 18.78
C ILE A 448 -3.62 -6.78 17.46
N GLY A 449 -4.29 -5.81 16.84
CA GLY A 449 -3.78 -5.16 15.62
C GLY A 449 -2.44 -4.47 15.83
N LEU A 450 -2.24 -3.77 16.95
CA LEU A 450 -0.97 -3.12 17.30
C LEU A 450 0.14 -4.16 17.55
N VAL A 451 -0.14 -5.21 18.31
CA VAL A 451 0.84 -6.27 18.60
C VAL A 451 1.23 -7.01 17.32
N THR A 452 0.26 -7.36 16.46
CA THR A 452 0.52 -8.02 15.17
C THR A 452 1.47 -7.19 14.33
N LYS A 453 1.15 -5.90 14.11
CA LYS A 453 2.00 -5.02 13.30
C LYS A 453 3.33 -4.64 13.97
N GLY A 454 3.40 -4.67 15.29
CA GLY A 454 4.63 -4.49 16.05
C GLY A 454 5.59 -5.69 15.96
N LEU A 455 5.07 -6.90 15.81
CA LEU A 455 5.87 -8.13 15.69
C LEU A 455 6.39 -8.36 14.26
N GLU A 456 5.64 -7.94 13.22
CA GLU A 456 6.00 -8.17 11.81
C GLU A 456 7.43 -7.73 11.43
N PRO A 457 7.92 -6.53 11.82
CA PRO A 457 9.27 -6.10 11.45
C PRO A 457 10.39 -6.92 12.06
N VAL A 458 10.10 -7.67 13.13
CA VAL A 458 11.10 -8.44 13.89
C VAL A 458 11.07 -9.93 13.54
N PHE A 459 9.87 -10.50 13.37
CA PHE A 459 9.64 -11.95 13.25
C PHE A 459 9.00 -12.40 11.94
N GLU A 460 8.85 -11.52 10.97
CA GLU A 460 8.04 -11.76 9.77
C GLU A 460 6.55 -12.05 10.08
N ALA A 461 5.67 -12.00 9.05
CA ALA A 461 4.23 -12.08 9.26
C ALA A 461 3.76 -13.43 9.82
N VAL A 462 4.40 -14.53 9.41
CA VAL A 462 4.00 -15.91 9.82
C VAL A 462 4.37 -16.15 11.28
N TYR A 463 5.64 -15.93 11.65
CA TYR A 463 6.09 -16.12 13.02
C TYR A 463 5.43 -15.12 13.98
N GLY A 464 5.17 -13.90 13.53
CA GLY A 464 4.44 -12.90 14.30
C GLY A 464 3.04 -13.39 14.70
N LYS A 465 2.31 -14.07 13.81
CA LYS A 465 1.00 -14.66 14.15
C LYS A 465 1.10 -15.82 15.16
N VAL A 466 2.10 -16.68 15.04
CA VAL A 466 2.33 -17.79 15.99
C VAL A 466 2.64 -17.24 17.39
N ILE A 467 3.51 -16.24 17.48
CA ILE A 467 3.87 -15.58 18.75
C ILE A 467 2.63 -14.89 19.35
N LEU A 468 1.84 -14.18 18.54
CA LEU A 468 0.60 -13.56 18.97
C LEU A 468 -0.37 -14.59 19.56
N LEU A 469 -0.57 -15.72 18.89
CA LEU A 469 -1.44 -16.80 19.37
C LEU A 469 -0.95 -17.33 20.73
N GLY A 470 0.35 -17.60 20.86
CA GLY A 470 0.96 -18.02 22.12
C GLY A 470 0.75 -17.01 23.25
N LEU A 471 0.92 -15.71 22.96
CA LEU A 471 0.70 -14.64 23.91
C LEU A 471 -0.76 -14.55 24.38
N ILE A 472 -1.71 -14.73 23.46
CA ILE A 472 -3.15 -14.73 23.80
C ILE A 472 -3.51 -15.96 24.62
N ILE A 473 -3.00 -17.15 24.30
CA ILE A 473 -3.20 -18.36 25.09
C ILE A 473 -2.67 -18.15 26.52
N LEU A 474 -1.46 -17.61 26.66
CA LEU A 474 -0.88 -17.30 27.96
C LEU A 474 -1.74 -16.27 28.73
N PHE A 475 -2.22 -15.22 28.06
CA PHE A 475 -3.13 -14.25 28.64
C PHE A 475 -4.42 -14.90 29.17
N LEU A 476 -5.03 -15.79 28.38
CA LEU A 476 -6.27 -16.48 28.77
C LEU A 476 -6.07 -17.49 29.89
N GLN A 477 -4.88 -18.08 30.04
CA GLN A 477 -4.55 -18.90 31.22
C GLN A 477 -4.54 -18.08 32.51
N VAL A 478 -4.10 -16.81 32.44
CA VAL A 478 -4.05 -15.90 33.60
C VAL A 478 -5.40 -15.23 33.83
N ARG A 479 -6.14 -14.91 32.74
CA ARG A 479 -7.46 -14.26 32.81
C ARG A 479 -8.46 -14.95 31.87
N PRO A 480 -9.08 -16.05 32.29
CA PRO A 480 -9.97 -16.84 31.44
C PRO A 480 -11.26 -16.09 31.04
N THR A 481 -11.65 -15.07 31.77
CA THR A 481 -12.83 -14.23 31.49
C THR A 481 -12.55 -13.07 30.52
N GLY A 482 -11.31 -12.95 30.02
CA GLY A 482 -10.88 -11.83 29.20
C GLY A 482 -10.62 -10.54 29.99
N ILE A 483 -10.50 -9.40 29.26
CA ILE A 483 -10.22 -8.08 29.85
C ILE A 483 -11.40 -7.61 30.74
N PHE A 484 -12.63 -7.87 30.28
CA PHE A 484 -13.85 -7.48 31.00
C PHE A 484 -14.69 -8.71 31.34
N ALA A 485 -14.68 -9.11 32.63
CA ALA A 485 -15.48 -10.22 33.08
C ALA A 485 -16.99 -9.98 32.83
N PRO A 486 -17.74 -10.99 32.42
CA PRO A 486 -19.22 -10.88 32.34
C PRO A 486 -19.81 -10.65 33.74
N ARG A 487 -20.46 -9.51 33.95
CA ARG A 487 -21.25 -9.28 35.17
C ARG A 487 -22.59 -9.97 35.00
N GLY A 488 -22.83 -11.06 35.73
CA GLY A 488 -24.17 -11.61 35.93
C GLY A 488 -24.56 -12.88 35.19
N ARG A 489 -23.75 -13.93 35.26
CA ARG A 489 -24.24 -15.32 35.42
C ARG A 489 -23.63 -15.79 36.72
N GLY A 490 -24.45 -16.07 37.71
CA GLY A 490 -24.03 -16.43 39.04
C GLY A 490 -23.01 -17.54 39.04
N GLU A 491 -21.96 -17.35 39.76
CA GLU A 491 -21.30 -18.39 40.52
C GLU A 491 -22.37 -18.97 41.46
N ASP A 492 -23.12 -19.95 40.97
CA ASP A 492 -23.83 -20.91 41.77
C ASP A 492 -23.55 -22.26 41.13
N THR A 493 -22.51 -22.89 41.59
CA THR A 493 -22.18 -24.24 42.02
C THR A 493 -20.71 -24.52 41.89
#